data_9c2356efa1718dc2308444aa845e7540
#
_entry.id   9c2356efa1718dc2308444aa845e7540
#
_cell.length_a   1.000
_cell.length_b   1.000
_cell.length_c   1.000
_cell.angle_alpha   90.00
_cell.angle_beta   90.00
_cell.angle_gamma   90.00
#
_symmetry.space_group_name_H-M   'P 1'
#
loop_
_entity.id
_entity.type
_entity.pdbx_description
1 polymer ?
#
loop_
_entity_poly.entity_id
_entity_poly.type
_entity_poly.pdbx_seq_one_letter_code
_entity_poly.pdbx_strand_id
1 'polypeptide(L)'
;MNLFDDLPCQADEELFTELLSRRGVRIERIVSTGQSTPAGEPYNQEFDEWVLLVSGSAGLWIEGDGERELHPGDYILIPAHRSHRVTWTAKDEPTVWLAVHLP
;
A
#
# COMPACT_ATOMS: atom_id res chain seq x y z
N MET A 1 -6.31 4.76 19.56
CA MET A 1 -6.00 3.80 18.47
C MET A 1 -7.01 3.95 17.36
N ASN A 2 -6.66 4.70 16.36
CA ASN A 2 -7.51 4.93 15.20
C ASN A 2 -6.63 4.94 13.96
N LEU A 3 -7.11 4.35 12.87
CA LEU A 3 -6.33 4.24 11.64
C LEU A 3 -5.94 5.62 11.08
N PHE A 4 -6.69 6.64 11.39
CA PHE A 4 -6.41 8.00 10.93
C PHE A 4 -5.64 8.87 11.93
N ASP A 5 -5.19 8.28 13.06
CA ASP A 5 -4.40 9.04 14.03
C ASP A 5 -3.05 9.48 13.44
N ASP A 6 -2.67 10.72 13.72
CA ASP A 6 -1.35 11.25 13.38
C ASP A 6 -0.98 11.10 11.90
N LEU A 7 -1.92 11.37 11.00
CA LEU A 7 -1.64 11.33 9.57
C LEU A 7 -0.75 12.51 9.19
N PRO A 8 0.39 12.26 8.52
CA PRO A 8 1.20 13.36 7.99
C PRO A 8 0.46 14.06 6.85
N CYS A 9 0.59 15.37 6.77
CA CYS A 9 0.09 16.13 5.63
C CYS A 9 1.06 16.03 4.47
N GLN A 10 2.34 15.86 4.78
CA GLN A 10 3.40 15.79 3.80
C GLN A 10 4.60 15.10 4.43
N ALA A 11 5.26 14.23 3.69
CA ALA A 11 6.45 13.53 4.15
C ALA A 11 7.34 13.22 2.96
N ASP A 12 8.64 13.07 3.19
CA ASP A 12 9.59 12.76 2.13
C ASP A 12 9.43 11.32 1.64
N GLU A 13 9.01 10.42 2.52
CA GLU A 13 8.83 9.01 2.22
C GLU A 13 7.50 8.52 2.74
N GLU A 14 7.05 7.37 2.22
CA GLU A 14 5.88 6.70 2.76
C GLU A 14 6.12 6.31 4.22
N LEU A 15 5.07 6.40 5.02
CA LEU A 15 5.13 6.05 6.44
C LEU A 15 4.50 4.69 6.66
N PHE A 16 5.30 3.75 7.18
CA PHE A 16 4.84 2.39 7.50
C PHE A 16 4.70 2.24 9.00
N THR A 17 3.52 1.84 9.46
CA THR A 17 3.27 1.63 10.89
C THR A 17 2.73 0.22 11.08
N GLU A 18 3.45 -0.59 11.88
CA GLU A 18 2.96 -1.92 12.22
C GLU A 18 1.82 -1.80 13.22
N LEU A 19 0.68 -2.36 12.91
CA LEU A 19 -0.50 -2.34 13.77
C LEU A 19 -0.65 -3.62 14.56
N LEU A 20 -0.26 -4.74 13.97
CA LEU A 20 -0.38 -6.05 14.60
C LEU A 20 0.65 -6.98 13.99
N SER A 21 1.30 -7.78 14.84
CA SER A 21 2.19 -8.84 14.38
C SER A 21 1.89 -10.09 15.19
N ARG A 22 1.56 -11.16 14.52
CA ARG A 22 1.32 -12.47 15.11
C ARG A 22 1.91 -13.52 14.17
N ARG A 23 1.95 -14.76 14.62
CA ARG A 23 2.51 -15.88 13.87
C ARG A 23 2.06 -15.87 12.41
N GLY A 24 2.96 -15.51 11.50
CA GLY A 24 2.69 -15.53 10.07
C GLY A 24 1.75 -14.44 9.56
N VAL A 25 1.30 -13.51 10.42
CA VAL A 25 0.40 -12.43 10.00
C VAL A 25 0.96 -11.11 10.50
N ARG A 26 1.03 -10.13 9.60
CA ARG A 26 1.42 -8.77 9.96
C ARG A 26 0.45 -7.80 9.30
N ILE A 27 -0.05 -6.83 10.08
CA ILE A 27 -0.94 -5.79 9.58
C ILE A 27 -0.25 -4.46 9.74
N GLU A 28 -0.19 -3.70 8.64
CA GLU A 28 0.46 -2.39 8.60
C GLU A 28 -0.48 -1.33 8.07
N ARG A 29 -0.33 -0.13 8.61
CA ARG A 29 -0.86 1.07 7.97
C ARG A 29 0.25 1.66 7.12
N ILE A 30 -0.06 2.01 5.88
CA ILE A 30 0.86 2.70 5.00
C ILE A 30 0.22 4.04 4.64
N VAL A 31 0.97 5.12 4.80
CA VAL A 31 0.50 6.45 4.41
C VAL A 31 1.41 6.99 3.33
N SER A 32 0.82 7.28 2.17
CA SER A 32 1.52 7.89 1.04
C SER A 32 1.08 9.34 0.90
N THR A 33 2.03 10.22 0.64
CA THR A 33 1.76 11.65 0.44
C THR A 33 2.35 12.09 -0.91
N GLY A 34 1.93 11.40 -1.98
CA GLY A 34 2.38 11.67 -3.34
C GLY A 34 3.50 10.79 -3.84
N GLN A 35 4.02 9.88 -3.01
CA GLN A 35 5.11 8.99 -3.40
C GLN A 35 4.63 7.90 -4.37
N SER A 36 5.59 7.38 -5.11
CA SER A 36 5.37 6.23 -5.98
C SER A 36 6.59 5.32 -5.93
N THR A 37 6.40 4.05 -6.30
CA THR A 37 7.50 3.10 -6.40
C THR A 37 8.30 3.40 -7.66
N PRO A 38 9.64 3.49 -7.59
CA PRO A 38 10.45 3.67 -8.78
C PRO A 38 10.21 2.54 -9.80
N ALA A 39 10.14 2.90 -11.09
CA ALA A 39 9.81 1.95 -12.13
C ALA A 39 10.79 0.79 -12.25
N GLY A 40 12.06 1.02 -11.93
CA GLY A 40 13.10 -0.02 -11.98
C GLY A 40 13.21 -0.85 -10.73
N GLU A 41 12.39 -0.59 -9.71
CA GLU A 41 12.51 -1.24 -8.40
C GLU A 41 11.14 -1.71 -7.89
N PRO A 42 10.43 -2.57 -8.62
CA PRO A 42 9.12 -3.05 -8.17
C PRO A 42 9.27 -3.90 -6.92
N TYR A 43 8.21 -3.97 -6.13
CA TYR A 43 8.15 -4.88 -5.01
C TYR A 43 7.99 -6.32 -5.52
N ASN A 44 8.66 -7.23 -4.85
CA ASN A 44 8.51 -8.67 -5.09
C ASN A 44 8.76 -9.35 -3.76
N GLN A 45 7.71 -9.89 -3.16
CA GLN A 45 7.75 -10.36 -1.79
C GLN A 45 7.51 -11.87 -1.73
N GLU A 46 8.00 -12.48 -0.65
CA GLU A 46 7.88 -13.92 -0.43
C GLU A 46 6.58 -14.33 0.25
N PHE A 47 5.68 -13.37 0.48
CA PHE A 47 4.40 -13.61 1.15
C PHE A 47 3.27 -12.96 0.34
N ASP A 48 2.05 -13.41 0.57
CA ASP A 48 0.87 -12.79 -0.02
C ASP A 48 0.57 -11.49 0.71
N GLU A 49 0.15 -10.48 -0.03
CA GLU A 49 -0.25 -9.20 0.55
C GLU A 49 -1.66 -8.84 0.12
N TRP A 50 -2.53 -8.69 1.10
CA TRP A 50 -3.88 -8.18 0.86
C TRP A 50 -3.88 -6.70 1.24
N VAL A 51 -4.26 -5.84 0.30
CA VAL A 51 -4.26 -4.40 0.55
C VAL A 51 -5.66 -3.82 0.34
N LEU A 52 -6.00 -2.86 1.20
CA LEU A 52 -7.23 -2.10 1.12
C LEU A 52 -6.85 -0.62 1.08
N LEU A 53 -7.36 0.10 0.08
CA LEU A 53 -7.22 1.55 0.06
C LEU A 53 -8.34 2.13 0.92
N VAL A 54 -7.96 2.78 2.03
CA VAL A 54 -8.91 3.29 3.00
C VAL A 54 -9.33 4.71 2.65
N SER A 55 -8.38 5.54 2.23
CA SER A 55 -8.67 6.92 1.80
C SER A 55 -7.59 7.36 0.83
N GLY A 56 -7.89 8.41 0.06
CA GLY A 56 -7.00 8.90 -0.97
C GLY A 56 -7.26 8.22 -2.31
N SER A 57 -6.23 8.14 -3.14
CA SER A 57 -6.29 7.45 -4.43
C SER A 57 -4.89 7.06 -4.88
N ALA A 58 -4.81 6.03 -5.69
CA ALA A 58 -3.52 5.51 -6.14
C ALA A 58 -3.66 4.70 -7.41
N GLY A 59 -2.54 4.56 -8.13
CA GLY A 59 -2.41 3.62 -9.21
C GLY A 59 -1.57 2.44 -8.74
N LEU A 60 -1.94 1.23 -9.12
CA LEU A 60 -1.23 0.02 -8.76
C LEU A 60 -1.03 -0.82 -10.01
N TRP A 61 0.23 -1.12 -10.32
CA TRP A 61 0.60 -2.02 -11.40
C TRP A 61 0.99 -3.37 -10.83
N ILE A 62 0.43 -4.44 -11.40
CA ILE A 62 0.75 -5.81 -11.01
C ILE A 62 1.13 -6.57 -12.27
N GLU A 63 2.24 -7.26 -12.21
CA GLU A 63 2.73 -8.09 -13.29
C GLU A 63 1.63 -9.10 -13.72
N GLY A 64 1.33 -9.12 -15.01
CA GLY A 64 0.29 -9.98 -15.56
C GLY A 64 -1.10 -9.37 -15.59
N ASP A 65 -1.40 -8.41 -14.70
CA ASP A 65 -2.71 -7.77 -14.63
C ASP A 65 -2.72 -6.34 -15.16
N GLY A 66 -1.56 -5.70 -15.26
CA GLY A 66 -1.46 -4.32 -15.69
C GLY A 66 -1.74 -3.32 -14.57
N GLU A 67 -1.99 -2.09 -14.95
CA GLU A 67 -2.24 -1.01 -14.00
C GLU A 67 -3.74 -0.80 -13.77
N ARG A 68 -4.10 -0.51 -12.53
CA ARG A 68 -5.47 -0.14 -12.15
C ARG A 68 -5.45 1.04 -11.21
N GLU A 69 -6.49 1.85 -11.26
CA GLU A 69 -6.68 2.94 -10.33
C GLU A 69 -7.50 2.44 -9.14
N LEU A 70 -7.05 2.78 -7.93
CA LEU A 70 -7.71 2.39 -6.69
C LEU A 70 -8.35 3.59 -6.02
N HIS A 71 -9.54 3.37 -5.50
CA HIS A 71 -10.33 4.36 -4.77
C HIS A 71 -10.69 3.81 -3.39
N PRO A 72 -11.12 4.66 -2.45
CA PRO A 72 -11.47 4.19 -1.11
C PRO A 72 -12.43 3.02 -1.13
N GLY A 73 -12.09 1.96 -0.42
CA GLY A 73 -12.85 0.72 -0.38
C GLY A 73 -12.37 -0.34 -1.35
N ASP A 74 -11.51 0.00 -2.31
CA ASP A 74 -10.95 -0.99 -3.22
C ASP A 74 -9.89 -1.84 -2.52
N TYR A 75 -9.91 -3.13 -2.76
CA TYR A 75 -8.93 -4.05 -2.18
C TYR A 75 -8.48 -5.07 -3.22
N ILE A 76 -7.31 -5.64 -2.98
CA ILE A 76 -6.75 -6.62 -3.90
C ILE A 76 -5.77 -7.53 -3.16
N LEU A 77 -5.74 -8.80 -3.54
CA LEU A 77 -4.72 -9.73 -3.08
C LEU A 77 -3.59 -9.77 -4.09
N ILE A 78 -2.38 -9.49 -3.63
CA ILE A 78 -1.17 -9.57 -4.43
C ILE A 78 -0.44 -10.85 -4.01
N PRO A 79 -0.39 -11.87 -4.89
CA PRO A 79 0.26 -13.12 -4.53
C PRO A 79 1.76 -12.95 -4.33
N ALA A 80 2.34 -13.83 -3.50
CA ALA A 80 3.78 -13.91 -3.33
C ALA A 80 4.48 -14.04 -4.68
N HIS A 81 5.66 -13.45 -4.77
CA HIS A 81 6.55 -13.50 -5.95
C HIS A 81 5.98 -12.82 -7.20
N ARG A 82 4.91 -12.05 -7.06
CA ARG A 82 4.38 -11.26 -8.17
C ARG A 82 4.87 -9.83 -8.05
N SER A 83 5.60 -9.37 -9.07
CA SER A 83 6.10 -7.99 -9.07
C SER A 83 4.96 -6.99 -9.15
N HIS A 84 5.06 -5.95 -8.34
CA HIS A 84 4.05 -4.90 -8.32
C HIS A 84 4.68 -3.58 -7.90
N ARG A 85 4.01 -2.48 -8.23
CA ARG A 85 4.47 -1.16 -7.81
C ARG A 85 3.31 -0.19 -7.76
N VAL A 86 3.43 0.80 -6.88
CA VAL A 86 2.50 1.92 -6.81
C VAL A 86 2.97 2.95 -7.83
N THR A 87 2.18 3.17 -8.86
CA THR A 87 2.57 4.04 -9.97
C THR A 87 2.39 5.52 -9.65
N TRP A 88 1.42 5.83 -8.80
CA TRP A 88 1.18 7.19 -8.32
C TRP A 88 0.30 7.16 -7.08
N THR A 89 0.37 8.22 -6.29
CA THR A 89 -0.56 8.45 -5.17
C THR A 89 -0.99 9.92 -5.21
N ALA A 90 -2.13 10.22 -4.62
CA ALA A 90 -2.66 11.57 -4.57
C ALA A 90 -1.64 12.53 -3.94
N LYS A 91 -1.50 13.72 -4.53
CA LYS A 91 -0.54 14.73 -4.08
C LYS A 91 -1.15 15.75 -3.14
N ASP A 92 -2.46 15.86 -3.14
CA ASP A 92 -3.20 16.89 -2.41
C ASP A 92 -3.83 16.36 -1.11
N GLU A 93 -3.71 15.07 -0.84
CA GLU A 93 -4.23 14.46 0.37
C GLU A 93 -3.46 13.19 0.70
N PRO A 94 -3.40 12.79 1.96
CA PRO A 94 -2.79 11.51 2.32
C PRO A 94 -3.57 10.34 1.74
N THR A 95 -2.86 9.33 1.27
CA THR A 95 -3.45 8.06 0.84
C THR A 95 -3.15 7.04 1.92
N VAL A 96 -4.19 6.48 2.53
CA VAL A 96 -4.06 5.54 3.63
C VAL A 96 -4.39 4.14 3.15
N TRP A 97 -3.45 3.23 3.34
CA TRP A 97 -3.57 1.83 2.97
C TRP A 97 -3.57 0.97 4.23
N LEU A 98 -4.32 -0.10 4.18
CA LEU A 98 -4.23 -1.17 5.16
C LEU A 98 -3.68 -2.39 4.45
N ALA A 99 -2.53 -2.88 4.89
CA ALA A 99 -1.86 -4.01 4.28
C ALA A 99 -1.81 -5.18 5.25
N VAL A 100 -2.22 -6.36 4.79
CA VAL A 100 -2.16 -7.60 5.58
C VAL A 100 -1.20 -8.54 4.86
N HIS A 101 -0.10 -8.89 5.54
CA HIS A 101 0.89 -9.82 5.03
C HIS A 101 0.59 -11.21 5.55
N LEU A 102 0.43 -12.16 4.64
CA LEU A 102 0.09 -13.56 4.93
C LEU A 102 1.22 -14.47 4.45
N PRO A 103 1.50 -15.54 5.18
CA PRO A 103 2.58 -16.46 4.79
C PRO A 103 2.25 -17.25 3.51
#